data_f0b9a98ccd96406fd33168cee47d1283
#
_entry.id   f0b9a98ccd96406fd33168cee47d1283
#
_cell.length_a   1.000
_cell.length_b   1.000
_cell.length_c   1.000
_cell.angle_alpha   90.00
_cell.angle_beta   90.00
_cell.angle_gamma   90.00
#
_symmetry.space_group_name_H-M   'P 1'
#
loop_
_entity.id
_entity.type
_entity.pdbx_description
1 polymer ?
#
loop_
_entity_poly.entity_id
_entity_poly.type
_entity_poly.pdbx_seq_one_letter_code
_entity_poly.pdbx_strand_id
1 'polypeptide(L)'
;IALPIIKKYPYPEAVPILPLFSVSTTPPIPNDLKDLKLLLPCENVQVPEQPLLLPNAPRAYRHGTHRGIDFYVNWGTPVRAVTDGVIIRAEHGYKEMSADFRLDVLSDTKILGRTPSDVFEHLLLGQAVYIDHGFDLVPGYRAVTIYAHMSHINSSITVGSTVRRGEVIGQSGNTGTKDSTLKKKTGARLHWEMI
;
A
#
# COMPACT_ATOMS: atom_id res chain seq x y z
N ILE A 1 -39.61 -4.71 8.54
CA ILE A 1 -39.76 -5.72 7.45
C ILE A 1 -38.43 -6.53 7.23
N ALA A 2 -37.27 -6.09 7.74
CA ALA A 2 -36.00 -6.82 7.60
C ALA A 2 -35.73 -7.89 8.69
N LEU A 3 -36.43 -7.83 9.81
CA LEU A 3 -36.24 -8.71 10.98
C LEU A 3 -36.49 -10.22 10.77
N PRO A 4 -37.43 -10.67 9.91
CA PRO A 4 -37.62 -12.11 9.68
C PRO A 4 -36.49 -12.78 8.88
N ILE A 5 -35.74 -12.02 8.09
CA ILE A 5 -34.66 -12.56 7.24
C ILE A 5 -33.43 -12.91 8.08
N ILE A 6 -33.14 -12.12 9.11
CA ILE A 6 -32.00 -12.30 9.99
C ILE A 6 -32.11 -13.59 10.83
N LYS A 7 -33.32 -14.00 11.22
CA LYS A 7 -33.56 -15.25 11.98
C LYS A 7 -33.37 -16.53 11.14
N LYS A 8 -33.39 -16.44 9.82
CA LYS A 8 -33.35 -17.60 8.92
C LYS A 8 -31.92 -18.09 8.63
N TYR A 9 -30.92 -17.26 8.88
CA TYR A 9 -29.51 -17.58 8.65
C TYR A 9 -28.74 -17.30 9.93
N PRO A 10 -28.65 -18.29 10.85
CA PRO A 10 -27.78 -18.15 12.01
C PRO A 10 -26.36 -17.91 11.51
N TYR A 11 -25.71 -16.89 12.06
CA TYR A 11 -24.30 -16.68 11.79
C TYR A 11 -23.55 -17.95 12.14
N PRO A 12 -22.67 -18.47 11.28
CA PRO A 12 -21.77 -19.55 11.65
C PRO A 12 -21.02 -19.12 12.93
N GLU A 13 -20.81 -20.06 13.85
CA GLU A 13 -19.97 -19.79 15.02
C GLU A 13 -18.72 -19.08 14.55
N ALA A 14 -18.42 -17.95 15.20
CA ALA A 14 -17.24 -17.16 14.85
C ALA A 14 -16.01 -18.04 15.07
N VAL A 15 -15.45 -18.55 13.98
CA VAL A 15 -14.11 -19.16 14.04
C VAL A 15 -13.19 -18.05 14.53
N PRO A 16 -12.36 -18.28 15.56
CA PRO A 16 -11.39 -17.31 15.99
C PRO A 16 -10.56 -16.87 14.78
N ILE A 17 -10.74 -15.63 14.34
CA ILE A 17 -9.95 -15.06 13.27
C ILE A 17 -8.54 -14.91 13.84
N LEU A 18 -7.61 -15.74 13.40
CA LEU A 18 -6.20 -15.50 13.66
C LEU A 18 -5.87 -14.08 13.22
N PRO A 19 -5.13 -13.29 14.03
CA PRO A 19 -4.74 -11.94 13.64
C PRO A 19 -4.11 -11.97 12.25
N LEU A 20 -4.65 -11.21 11.31
CA LEU A 20 -4.15 -11.18 9.93
C LEU A 20 -2.70 -10.69 9.84
N PHE A 21 -2.26 -9.89 10.81
CA PHE A 21 -1.00 -9.15 10.74
C PHE A 21 -0.02 -9.45 11.87
N SER A 22 -0.47 -10.07 12.97
CA SER A 22 0.40 -10.33 14.11
C SER A 22 -0.17 -11.42 15.00
N VAL A 23 0.68 -12.27 15.55
CA VAL A 23 0.35 -13.15 16.68
C VAL A 23 0.59 -12.44 18.02
N SER A 24 1.23 -11.27 18.01
CA SER A 24 1.45 -10.41 19.16
C SER A 24 0.47 -9.24 19.16
N THR A 25 0.02 -8.83 20.33
CA THR A 25 -0.81 -7.64 20.56
C THR A 25 0.03 -6.37 20.69
N THR A 26 1.35 -6.50 20.78
CA THR A 26 2.30 -5.38 20.88
C THR A 26 2.99 -5.14 19.54
N PRO A 27 3.24 -3.88 19.13
CA PRO A 27 4.01 -3.60 17.93
C PRO A 27 5.46 -4.10 18.08
N PRO A 28 6.15 -4.42 16.97
CA PRO A 28 7.56 -4.78 17.00
C PRO A 28 8.40 -3.64 17.57
N ILE A 29 9.39 -3.99 18.37
CA ILE A 29 10.38 -3.03 18.87
C ILE A 29 11.64 -3.03 17.98
N PRO A 30 12.50 -1.99 18.02
CA PRO A 30 13.69 -1.91 17.17
C PRO A 30 14.58 -3.15 17.22
N ASN A 31 14.66 -3.85 18.37
CA ASN A 31 15.45 -5.07 18.49
C ASN A 31 14.91 -6.24 17.66
N ASP A 32 13.61 -6.31 17.45
CA ASP A 32 12.97 -7.34 16.60
C ASP A 32 13.30 -7.14 15.11
N LEU A 33 13.70 -5.92 14.74
CA LEU A 33 14.00 -5.51 13.38
C LEU A 33 15.50 -5.44 13.06
N LYS A 34 16.39 -5.69 14.04
CA LYS A 34 17.85 -5.49 13.88
C LYS A 34 18.47 -6.33 12.76
N ASP A 35 17.91 -7.51 12.50
CA ASP A 35 18.39 -8.45 11.49
C ASP A 35 17.61 -8.37 10.17
N LEU A 36 16.67 -7.42 10.08
CA LEU A 36 15.85 -7.22 8.89
C LEU A 36 16.71 -6.76 7.71
N LYS A 37 16.76 -7.56 6.65
CA LYS A 37 17.54 -7.27 5.44
C LYS A 37 16.63 -7.17 4.23
N LEU A 38 16.26 -5.94 3.89
CA LEU A 38 15.48 -5.64 2.68
C LEU A 38 16.38 -5.06 1.58
N LEU A 39 16.00 -5.32 0.32
CA LEU A 39 16.50 -4.51 -0.79
C LEU A 39 15.76 -3.17 -0.83
N LEU A 40 16.38 -2.16 -1.39
CA LEU A 40 15.64 -0.96 -1.79
C LEU A 40 14.70 -1.31 -2.96
N PRO A 41 13.47 -0.76 -2.99
CA PRO A 41 12.45 -1.15 -3.97
C PRO A 41 12.73 -0.69 -5.40
N CYS A 42 13.72 0.19 -5.59
CA CYS A 42 14.26 0.58 -6.89
C CYS A 42 15.79 0.52 -6.83
N GLU A 43 16.42 0.40 -7.99
CA GLU A 43 17.89 0.48 -8.07
C GLU A 43 18.36 1.93 -8.02
N ASN A 44 19.58 2.12 -7.52
CA ASN A 44 20.24 3.43 -7.47
C ASN A 44 19.46 4.53 -6.74
N VAL A 45 18.63 4.15 -5.77
CA VAL A 45 17.94 5.07 -4.85
C VAL A 45 18.57 5.00 -3.47
N GLN A 46 18.32 6.03 -2.69
CA GLN A 46 18.65 6.06 -1.25
C GLN A 46 17.38 6.27 -0.46
N VAL A 47 17.36 5.84 0.80
CA VAL A 47 16.29 6.20 1.71
C VAL A 47 16.30 7.73 1.87
N PRO A 48 15.16 8.41 1.64
CA PRO A 48 15.13 9.86 1.72
C PRO A 48 15.35 10.34 3.17
N GLU A 49 16.08 11.44 3.32
CA GLU A 49 16.29 12.10 4.61
C GLU A 49 15.23 13.18 4.89
N GLN A 50 14.50 13.60 3.87
CA GLN A 50 13.50 14.67 4.00
C GLN A 50 12.29 14.18 4.81
N PRO A 51 11.94 14.83 5.94
CA PRO A 51 10.86 14.38 6.82
C PRO A 51 9.51 14.20 6.12
N LEU A 52 9.23 15.02 5.09
CA LEU A 52 7.98 14.93 4.33
C LEU A 52 7.86 13.65 3.48
N LEU A 53 8.96 12.95 3.23
CA LEU A 53 8.96 11.71 2.46
C LEU A 53 8.92 10.45 3.35
N LEU A 54 9.00 10.65 4.66
CA LEU A 54 9.06 9.59 5.67
C LEU A 54 7.68 9.33 6.31
N PRO A 55 7.49 8.18 6.99
CA PRO A 55 6.28 7.89 7.73
C PRO A 55 5.94 8.97 8.76
N ASN A 56 4.65 9.10 9.07
CA ASN A 56 4.07 10.07 10.01
C ASN A 56 4.13 11.54 9.55
N ALA A 57 4.70 11.86 8.41
CA ALA A 57 4.64 13.21 7.86
C ALA A 57 3.18 13.65 7.63
N PRO A 58 2.81 14.88 7.99
CA PRO A 58 1.43 15.35 7.84
C PRO A 58 1.03 15.41 6.35
N ARG A 59 -0.19 14.97 6.08
CA ARG A 59 -0.85 15.06 4.77
C ARG A 59 -2.12 15.88 4.92
N ALA A 60 -1.96 17.17 5.23
CA ALA A 60 -3.06 18.09 5.52
C ALA A 60 -4.14 18.11 4.44
N TYR A 61 -3.74 17.97 3.15
CA TYR A 61 -4.64 17.97 2.00
C TYR A 61 -5.69 16.83 2.02
N ARG A 62 -5.47 15.78 2.80
CA ARG A 62 -6.37 14.64 2.95
C ARG A 62 -6.71 14.30 4.40
N HIS A 63 -6.38 15.17 5.36
CA HIS A 63 -6.60 14.94 6.79
C HIS A 63 -6.06 13.59 7.27
N GLY A 64 -4.79 13.35 7.01
CA GLY A 64 -4.11 12.11 7.37
C GLY A 64 -2.61 12.28 7.51
N THR A 65 -1.92 11.17 7.70
CA THR A 65 -0.46 11.10 7.78
C THR A 65 0.11 10.25 6.65
N HIS A 66 1.36 10.44 6.33
CA HIS A 66 2.11 9.59 5.42
C HIS A 66 2.36 8.23 6.09
N ARG A 67 2.00 7.14 5.44
CA ARG A 67 2.11 5.80 6.03
C ARG A 67 3.42 5.11 5.69
N GLY A 68 4.08 5.55 4.61
CA GLY A 68 5.26 4.90 4.08
C GLY A 68 6.39 5.86 3.75
N ILE A 69 7.25 5.42 2.85
CA ILE A 69 8.40 6.17 2.31
C ILE A 69 8.12 6.50 0.85
N ASP A 70 8.25 7.76 0.45
CA ASP A 70 8.18 8.19 -0.94
C ASP A 70 9.59 8.23 -1.55
N PHE A 71 9.91 7.30 -2.46
CA PHE A 71 11.14 7.33 -3.26
C PHE A 71 10.89 8.12 -4.54
N TYR A 72 11.48 9.29 -4.69
CA TYR A 72 11.42 10.04 -5.94
C TYR A 72 12.26 9.37 -7.01
N VAL A 73 11.59 8.88 -8.02
CA VAL A 73 12.17 8.19 -9.18
C VAL A 73 11.47 8.65 -10.45
N ASN A 74 12.12 8.50 -11.58
CA ASN A 74 11.51 8.83 -12.87
C ASN A 74 10.31 7.92 -13.14
N TRP A 75 9.34 8.44 -13.90
CA TRP A 75 8.26 7.63 -14.44
C TRP A 75 8.82 6.44 -15.22
N GLY A 76 8.31 5.25 -14.93
CA GLY A 76 8.74 4.01 -15.60
C GLY A 76 10.00 3.38 -15.02
N THR A 77 10.53 3.88 -13.89
CA THR A 77 11.63 3.20 -13.18
C THR A 77 11.19 1.81 -12.73
N PRO A 78 11.98 0.75 -12.99
CA PRO A 78 11.67 -0.59 -12.50
C PRO A 78 11.52 -0.63 -10.98
N VAL A 79 10.42 -1.25 -10.53
CA VAL A 79 10.10 -1.50 -9.13
C VAL A 79 10.30 -2.98 -8.85
N ARG A 80 11.00 -3.32 -7.77
CA ARG A 80 11.32 -4.71 -7.42
C ARG A 80 10.84 -5.07 -6.02
N ALA A 81 10.54 -6.36 -5.83
CA ALA A 81 10.24 -6.90 -4.51
C ALA A 81 11.44 -6.77 -3.58
N VAL A 82 11.25 -6.20 -2.39
CA VAL A 82 12.33 -5.97 -1.41
C VAL A 82 12.82 -7.27 -0.77
N THR A 83 11.98 -8.30 -0.76
CA THR A 83 12.26 -9.66 -0.27
C THR A 83 11.28 -10.65 -0.89
N ASP A 84 11.45 -11.96 -0.65
CA ASP A 84 10.55 -13.01 -1.11
C ASP A 84 9.15 -12.84 -0.51
N GLY A 85 8.11 -13.30 -1.23
CA GLY A 85 6.75 -13.25 -0.72
C GLY A 85 5.71 -13.75 -1.71
N VAL A 86 4.44 -13.62 -1.32
CA VAL A 86 3.27 -14.00 -2.10
C VAL A 86 2.44 -12.76 -2.41
N ILE A 87 2.03 -12.60 -3.67
CA ILE A 87 1.16 -11.49 -4.06
C ILE A 87 -0.23 -11.71 -3.48
N ILE A 88 -0.70 -10.78 -2.66
CA ILE A 88 -2.05 -10.80 -2.10
C ILE A 88 -2.98 -9.79 -2.75
N ARG A 89 -2.42 -8.80 -3.46
CA ARG A 89 -3.18 -7.82 -4.26
C ARG A 89 -2.33 -7.28 -5.40
N ALA A 90 -2.91 -7.17 -6.59
CA ALA A 90 -2.30 -6.56 -7.77
C ALA A 90 -3.37 -5.82 -8.58
N GLU A 91 -3.29 -4.51 -8.62
CA GLU A 91 -4.33 -3.61 -9.16
C GLU A 91 -4.22 -3.41 -10.67
N HIS A 92 -4.20 -4.50 -11.46
CA HIS A 92 -4.13 -4.44 -12.92
C HIS A 92 -5.29 -3.65 -13.55
N GLY A 93 -6.45 -3.69 -12.92
CA GLY A 93 -7.67 -3.02 -13.39
C GLY A 93 -7.84 -1.58 -12.90
N TYR A 94 -6.83 -0.99 -12.24
CA TYR A 94 -6.94 0.37 -11.73
C TYR A 94 -7.29 1.36 -12.83
N LYS A 95 -8.29 2.20 -12.57
CA LYS A 95 -8.68 3.32 -13.43
C LYS A 95 -8.54 4.61 -12.65
N GLU A 96 -7.79 5.54 -13.22
CA GLU A 96 -7.60 6.86 -12.61
C GLU A 96 -8.93 7.60 -12.46
N MET A 97 -9.15 8.16 -11.30
CA MET A 97 -10.31 8.99 -11.02
C MET A 97 -10.23 10.33 -11.78
N SER A 98 -11.37 10.97 -12.01
CA SER A 98 -11.39 12.34 -12.52
C SER A 98 -10.86 13.34 -11.47
N ALA A 99 -10.38 14.49 -11.96
CA ALA A 99 -9.89 15.55 -11.08
C ALA A 99 -11.00 16.08 -10.15
N ASP A 100 -12.23 16.21 -10.67
CA ASP A 100 -13.39 16.69 -9.90
C ASP A 100 -13.76 15.68 -8.81
N PHE A 101 -13.89 14.40 -9.15
CA PHE A 101 -14.17 13.36 -8.15
C PHE A 101 -13.10 13.30 -7.05
N ARG A 102 -11.82 13.49 -7.42
CA ARG A 102 -10.75 13.59 -6.43
C ARG A 102 -10.93 14.76 -5.47
N LEU A 103 -11.38 15.92 -5.97
CA LEU A 103 -11.65 17.10 -5.13
C LEU A 103 -12.82 16.84 -4.18
N ASP A 104 -13.89 16.19 -4.65
CA ASP A 104 -15.04 15.81 -3.82
C ASP A 104 -14.59 14.87 -2.68
N VAL A 105 -13.87 13.80 -3.02
CA VAL A 105 -13.32 12.87 -2.03
C VAL A 105 -12.47 13.58 -0.96
N LEU A 106 -11.59 14.53 -1.38
CA LEU A 106 -10.78 15.28 -0.44
C LEU A 106 -11.59 16.26 0.41
N SER A 107 -12.67 16.84 -0.15
CA SER A 107 -13.62 17.66 0.60
C SER A 107 -14.32 16.84 1.68
N ASP A 108 -14.75 15.62 1.35
CA ASP A 108 -15.38 14.70 2.31
C ASP A 108 -14.41 14.28 3.42
N THR A 109 -13.13 14.03 3.10
CA THR A 109 -12.10 13.78 4.14
C THR A 109 -11.93 14.97 5.10
N LYS A 110 -12.11 16.20 4.61
CA LYS A 110 -12.09 17.41 5.43
C LYS A 110 -13.27 17.45 6.39
N ILE A 111 -14.47 17.11 5.92
CA ILE A 111 -15.68 17.07 6.76
C ILE A 111 -15.54 15.99 7.83
N LEU A 112 -15.01 14.82 7.46
CA LEU A 112 -14.78 13.69 8.38
C LEU A 112 -13.61 13.91 9.34
N GLY A 113 -12.73 14.89 9.08
CA GLY A 113 -11.51 15.11 9.83
C GLY A 113 -10.45 14.00 9.70
N ARG A 114 -10.65 13.05 8.77
CA ARG A 114 -9.73 11.93 8.50
C ARG A 114 -9.91 11.39 7.09
N THR A 115 -8.90 10.71 6.56
CA THR A 115 -9.02 9.87 5.36
C THR A 115 -9.44 8.47 5.79
N PRO A 116 -10.60 7.94 5.37
CA PRO A 116 -10.94 6.53 5.53
C PRO A 116 -9.93 5.61 4.85
N SER A 117 -9.71 4.41 5.41
CA SER A 117 -8.69 3.48 4.87
C SER A 117 -9.02 2.99 3.47
N ASP A 118 -10.30 2.73 3.19
CA ASP A 118 -10.78 2.33 1.88
C ASP A 118 -10.53 3.41 0.81
N VAL A 119 -10.80 4.68 1.13
CA VAL A 119 -10.46 5.82 0.27
C VAL A 119 -8.96 5.89 0.01
N PHE A 120 -8.15 5.72 1.06
CA PHE A 120 -6.70 5.73 0.91
C PHE A 120 -6.20 4.59 0.04
N GLU A 121 -6.61 3.36 0.35
CA GLU A 121 -6.07 2.15 -0.25
C GLU A 121 -6.59 1.87 -1.68
N HIS A 122 -7.82 2.28 -1.99
CA HIS A 122 -8.40 2.02 -3.31
C HIS A 122 -8.35 3.22 -4.28
N LEU A 123 -8.23 4.43 -3.76
CA LEU A 123 -8.24 5.63 -4.58
C LEU A 123 -6.89 6.37 -4.55
N LEU A 124 -6.38 6.68 -3.35
CA LEU A 124 -5.23 7.59 -3.22
C LEU A 124 -3.88 6.90 -3.40
N LEU A 125 -3.76 5.60 -3.14
CA LEU A 125 -2.57 4.82 -3.47
C LEU A 125 -2.42 4.55 -4.97
N GLY A 126 -3.52 4.66 -5.74
CA GLY A 126 -3.49 4.39 -7.17
C GLY A 126 -3.25 2.92 -7.48
N GLN A 127 -2.57 2.65 -8.58
CA GLN A 127 -2.19 1.30 -8.95
C GLN A 127 -1.13 0.76 -7.98
N ALA A 128 -1.43 -0.36 -7.32
CA ALA A 128 -0.61 -0.89 -6.24
C ALA A 128 -0.46 -2.42 -6.29
N VAL A 129 0.65 -2.89 -5.72
CA VAL A 129 0.94 -4.31 -5.45
C VAL A 129 1.16 -4.48 -3.96
N TYR A 130 0.58 -5.54 -3.38
CA TYR A 130 0.75 -5.94 -1.99
C TYR A 130 1.40 -7.32 -1.95
N ILE A 131 2.48 -7.45 -1.20
CA ILE A 131 3.24 -8.69 -1.05
C ILE A 131 3.24 -9.10 0.42
N ASP A 132 2.75 -10.29 0.69
CA ASP A 132 2.77 -10.93 2.00
C ASP A 132 4.06 -11.74 2.16
N HIS A 133 4.80 -11.46 3.21
CA HIS A 133 6.06 -12.12 3.54
C HIS A 133 5.91 -13.16 4.67
N GLY A 134 4.67 -13.40 5.13
CA GLY A 134 4.41 -14.31 6.24
C GLY A 134 4.97 -13.81 7.57
N PHE A 135 5.38 -14.74 8.42
CA PHE A 135 5.89 -14.49 9.78
C PHE A 135 7.41 -14.65 9.91
N ASP A 136 8.08 -15.03 8.83
CA ASP A 136 9.52 -15.32 8.84
C ASP A 136 10.38 -14.08 8.72
N LEU A 137 9.84 -13.01 8.11
CA LEU A 137 10.55 -11.76 7.89
C LEU A 137 10.79 -10.99 9.20
N VAL A 138 9.76 -10.92 10.03
CA VAL A 138 9.82 -10.35 11.39
C VAL A 138 9.22 -11.38 12.32
N PRO A 139 10.03 -12.11 13.11
CA PRO A 139 9.56 -13.21 13.93
C PRO A 139 8.38 -12.80 14.84
N GLY A 140 7.28 -13.54 14.76
CA GLY A 140 6.06 -13.25 15.52
C GLY A 140 5.12 -12.19 14.92
N TYR A 141 5.50 -11.59 13.78
CA TYR A 141 4.69 -10.62 13.08
C TYR A 141 4.52 -10.99 11.60
N ARG A 142 3.30 -10.90 11.09
CA ARG A 142 3.07 -11.01 9.65
C ARG A 142 3.43 -9.68 9.01
N ALA A 143 4.33 -9.72 8.04
CA ALA A 143 4.78 -8.53 7.33
C ALA A 143 4.19 -8.48 5.93
N VAL A 144 3.66 -7.34 5.54
CA VAL A 144 3.15 -7.06 4.20
C VAL A 144 3.82 -5.80 3.66
N THR A 145 4.34 -5.84 2.45
CA THR A 145 4.83 -4.64 1.77
C THR A 145 3.89 -4.17 0.67
N ILE A 146 3.78 -2.86 0.52
CA ILE A 146 2.90 -2.18 -0.42
C ILE A 146 3.76 -1.32 -1.35
N TYR A 147 3.52 -1.45 -2.64
CA TYR A 147 4.18 -0.68 -3.71
C TYR A 147 3.09 0.07 -4.46
N ALA A 148 3.06 1.40 -4.35
CA ALA A 148 1.94 2.21 -4.82
C ALA A 148 2.37 3.33 -5.79
N HIS A 149 1.39 4.00 -6.39
CA HIS A 149 1.54 4.97 -7.46
C HIS A 149 2.18 4.39 -8.73
N MET A 150 2.09 3.07 -8.94
CA MET A 150 2.69 2.42 -10.09
C MET A 150 2.06 2.88 -11.41
N SER A 151 2.85 2.91 -12.48
CA SER A 151 2.36 3.16 -13.84
C SER A 151 2.04 1.87 -14.58
N HIS A 152 2.66 0.76 -14.14
CA HIS A 152 2.50 -0.55 -14.74
C HIS A 152 2.81 -1.64 -13.73
N ILE A 153 2.06 -2.74 -13.79
CA ILE A 153 2.32 -3.99 -13.05
C ILE A 153 2.57 -5.07 -14.09
N ASN A 154 3.66 -5.83 -13.95
CA ASN A 154 3.97 -6.93 -14.88
C ASN A 154 2.83 -7.97 -14.89
N SER A 155 2.49 -8.49 -16.04
CA SER A 155 1.35 -9.41 -16.22
C SER A 155 1.49 -10.73 -15.44
N SER A 156 2.72 -11.14 -15.11
CA SER A 156 3.01 -12.30 -14.25
C SER A 156 2.68 -12.09 -12.78
N ILE A 157 2.55 -10.83 -12.32
CA ILE A 157 2.28 -10.47 -10.93
C ILE A 157 0.78 -10.56 -10.68
N THR A 158 0.32 -11.72 -10.28
CA THR A 158 -1.10 -12.01 -10.01
C THR A 158 -1.29 -12.50 -8.58
N VAL A 159 -2.49 -12.34 -8.05
CA VAL A 159 -2.81 -12.83 -6.69
C VAL A 159 -2.53 -14.33 -6.58
N GLY A 160 -1.80 -14.72 -5.54
CA GLY A 160 -1.33 -16.08 -5.29
C GLY A 160 0.01 -16.43 -5.94
N SER A 161 0.55 -15.62 -6.87
CA SER A 161 1.89 -15.85 -7.40
C SER A 161 2.96 -15.51 -6.36
N THR A 162 4.07 -16.25 -6.39
CA THR A 162 5.24 -15.98 -5.57
C THR A 162 6.18 -15.03 -6.30
N VAL A 163 6.85 -14.19 -5.55
CA VAL A 163 7.94 -13.32 -6.06
C VAL A 163 9.20 -13.53 -5.24
N ARG A 164 10.33 -13.38 -5.87
CA ARG A 164 11.64 -13.45 -5.22
C ARG A 164 12.20 -12.06 -4.95
N ARG A 165 13.03 -11.98 -3.93
CA ARG A 165 13.81 -10.79 -3.61
C ARG A 165 14.55 -10.25 -4.84
N GLY A 166 14.30 -9.00 -5.22
CA GLY A 166 14.88 -8.35 -6.39
C GLY A 166 14.13 -8.58 -7.71
N GLU A 167 13.09 -9.40 -7.72
CA GLU A 167 12.25 -9.58 -8.91
C GLU A 167 11.50 -8.29 -9.26
N VAL A 168 11.54 -7.90 -10.53
CA VAL A 168 10.86 -6.70 -11.02
C VAL A 168 9.36 -6.97 -11.12
N ILE A 169 8.57 -6.26 -10.32
CA ILE A 169 7.12 -6.41 -10.23
C ILE A 169 6.34 -5.43 -11.11
N GLY A 170 7.00 -4.37 -11.60
CA GLY A 170 6.37 -3.34 -12.42
C GLY A 170 7.21 -2.09 -12.52
N GLN A 171 6.54 -0.95 -12.73
CA GLN A 171 7.19 0.34 -12.96
C GLN A 171 6.55 1.44 -12.10
N SER A 172 7.36 2.37 -11.63
CA SER A 172 6.93 3.57 -10.90
C SER A 172 6.10 4.52 -11.77
N GLY A 173 5.28 5.31 -11.14
CA GLY A 173 4.42 6.30 -11.80
C GLY A 173 3.96 7.37 -10.85
N ASN A 174 2.71 7.81 -11.00
CA ASN A 174 2.06 8.76 -10.11
C ASN A 174 0.54 8.53 -9.98
N THR A 175 0.04 7.34 -10.29
CA THR A 175 -1.40 7.02 -10.21
C THR A 175 -1.97 7.35 -8.83
N GLY A 176 -3.24 7.75 -8.74
CA GLY A 176 -3.90 8.20 -7.50
C GLY A 176 -3.51 9.61 -7.02
N THR A 177 -2.59 10.29 -7.71
CA THR A 177 -2.16 11.64 -7.34
C THR A 177 -2.94 12.74 -8.12
N LYS A 178 -2.81 13.99 -7.65
CA LYS A 178 -3.38 15.14 -8.37
C LYS A 178 -2.88 15.23 -9.82
N ASP A 179 -1.58 15.02 -10.03
CA ASP A 179 -1.00 15.17 -11.37
C ASP A 179 -1.50 14.09 -12.33
N SER A 180 -1.70 12.86 -11.82
CA SER A 180 -2.26 11.77 -12.61
C SER A 180 -3.69 12.06 -13.05
N THR A 181 -4.54 12.60 -12.17
CA THR A 181 -5.92 12.98 -12.54
C THR A 181 -5.97 14.07 -13.62
N LEU A 182 -4.92 14.86 -13.76
CA LEU A 182 -4.70 15.87 -14.79
C LEU A 182 -3.95 15.31 -16.02
N LYS A 183 -3.75 13.98 -16.09
CA LYS A 183 -2.99 13.28 -17.15
C LYS A 183 -1.54 13.76 -17.31
N LYS A 184 -0.94 14.26 -16.23
CA LYS A 184 0.46 14.65 -16.17
C LYS A 184 1.30 13.53 -15.58
N LYS A 185 2.55 13.41 -16.03
CA LYS A 185 3.54 12.44 -15.48
C LYS A 185 4.46 13.08 -14.43
N THR A 186 4.21 14.33 -14.03
CA THR A 186 4.98 15.03 -13.01
C THR A 186 4.72 14.44 -11.62
N GLY A 187 5.67 14.63 -10.70
CA GLY A 187 5.57 14.09 -9.35
C GLY A 187 5.65 12.57 -9.28
N ALA A 188 6.31 11.94 -10.29
CA ALA A 188 6.54 10.51 -10.30
C ALA A 188 7.34 10.07 -9.07
N ARG A 189 6.92 8.98 -8.46
CA ARG A 189 7.56 8.37 -7.28
C ARG A 189 7.09 6.94 -7.09
N LEU A 190 7.79 6.23 -6.25
CA LEU A 190 7.27 5.02 -5.64
C LEU A 190 6.92 5.33 -4.18
N HIS A 191 5.67 5.12 -3.79
CA HIS A 191 5.28 5.05 -2.39
C HIS A 191 5.40 3.62 -1.91
N TRP A 192 6.19 3.40 -0.85
CA TRP A 192 6.45 2.08 -0.29
C TRP A 192 6.09 2.04 1.19
N GLU A 193 5.32 1.03 1.61
CA GLU A 193 4.95 0.78 3.00
C GLU A 193 5.35 -0.64 3.42
N MET A 194 5.60 -0.82 4.72
CA MET A 194 5.62 -2.13 5.38
C MET A 194 4.69 -2.08 6.59
N ILE A 195 3.73 -2.98 6.64
CA ILE A 195 2.71 -3.11 7.67
C ILE A 195 2.68 -4.53 8.23
#